data_ce0c106c8ae4b4908f1cc947217cefc9
#
_entry.id   ce0c106c8ae4b4908f1cc947217cefc9
#
_cell.length_a   1.000
_cell.length_b   1.000
_cell.length_c   1.000
_cell.angle_alpha   90.00
_cell.angle_beta   90.00
_cell.angle_gamma   90.00
#
_symmetry.space_group_name_H-M   'P 1'
#
loop_
_entity.id
_entity.type
_entity.pdbx_description
1 polymer ?
#
loop_
_entity_poly.entity_id
_entity_poly.type
_entity_poly.pdbx_seq_one_letter_code
_entity_poly.pdbx_strand_id
1 'polypeptide(L)'
;TIINEDNQARAVVKYALVQAEEEEPEEQTIFEVVENMPDFPGGQAALMQYLAKNIKYPTIAQENGTQGRVIVQFVVNRDGSIVDAKVVRSVDPYLDKEALRVINTMPKWKPGMQRGKPVRVKFTVPVMFRLQ
;
A
#
# COMPACT_ATOMS: atom_id res chain seq x y z
N THR A 1 35.85 -25.05 -25.86
CA THR A 1 34.95 -25.49 -26.88
C THR A 1 33.52 -25.34 -26.42
N ILE A 2 32.62 -26.24 -26.74
CA ILE A 2 31.19 -26.11 -26.42
C ILE A 2 30.94 -25.87 -24.91
N ILE A 3 31.64 -26.60 -24.06
CA ILE A 3 31.50 -26.47 -22.61
C ILE A 3 31.93 -25.09 -22.16
N ASN A 4 32.98 -24.56 -22.72
CA ASN A 4 33.45 -23.21 -22.36
C ASN A 4 32.49 -22.13 -22.81
N GLU A 5 31.89 -22.30 -23.97
CA GLU A 5 30.91 -21.34 -24.47
C GLU A 5 29.67 -21.30 -23.57
N ASP A 6 29.17 -22.47 -23.16
CA ASP A 6 28.03 -22.55 -22.24
C ASP A 6 28.35 -21.91 -20.91
N ASN A 7 29.55 -22.16 -20.38
CA ASN A 7 29.95 -21.58 -19.10
C ASN A 7 30.11 -20.09 -19.20
N GLN A 8 30.62 -19.59 -20.31
CA GLN A 8 30.73 -18.13 -20.52
C GLN A 8 29.37 -17.49 -20.62
N ALA A 9 28.43 -18.10 -21.33
CA ALA A 9 27.09 -17.59 -21.46
C ALA A 9 26.38 -17.53 -20.11
N ARG A 10 26.52 -18.56 -19.29
CA ARG A 10 25.94 -18.60 -17.95
C ARG A 10 26.56 -17.54 -17.06
N ALA A 11 27.88 -17.35 -17.12
CA ALA A 11 28.54 -16.33 -16.31
C ALA A 11 28.08 -14.93 -16.67
N VAL A 12 27.92 -14.65 -17.97
CA VAL A 12 27.43 -13.34 -18.42
C VAL A 12 26.00 -13.06 -17.92
N VAL A 13 25.12 -14.06 -18.05
CA VAL A 13 23.74 -13.91 -17.59
C VAL A 13 23.71 -13.68 -16.09
N LYS A 14 24.47 -14.44 -15.34
CA LYS A 14 24.53 -14.31 -13.89
C LYS A 14 25.05 -12.93 -13.48
N TYR A 15 26.08 -12.44 -14.14
CA TYR A 15 26.64 -11.13 -13.87
C TYR A 15 25.62 -10.02 -14.17
N ALA A 16 24.91 -10.14 -15.27
CA ALA A 16 23.88 -9.18 -15.64
C ALA A 16 22.74 -9.13 -14.61
N LEU A 17 22.33 -10.29 -14.09
CA LEU A 17 21.31 -10.35 -13.05
C LEU A 17 21.78 -9.68 -11.76
N VAL A 18 23.01 -9.93 -11.36
CA VAL A 18 23.57 -9.32 -10.15
C VAL A 18 23.65 -7.80 -10.31
N GLN A 19 24.08 -7.32 -11.46
CA GLN A 19 24.10 -5.88 -11.73
C GLN A 19 22.71 -5.28 -11.73
N ALA A 20 21.74 -5.98 -12.32
CA ALA A 20 20.37 -5.52 -12.33
C ALA A 20 19.81 -5.37 -10.91
N GLU A 21 20.14 -6.30 -10.02
CA GLU A 21 19.74 -6.23 -8.62
C GLU A 21 20.43 -5.06 -7.91
N GLU A 22 21.71 -4.85 -8.17
CA GLU A 22 22.46 -3.74 -7.58
C GLU A 22 21.99 -2.39 -8.09
N GLU A 23 21.56 -2.34 -9.35
CA GLU A 23 21.03 -1.13 -9.99
C GLU A 23 19.54 -0.98 -9.77
N GLU A 24 18.90 -1.94 -9.10
CA GLU A 24 17.50 -1.80 -8.78
C GLU A 24 17.33 -0.51 -7.99
N PRO A 25 16.59 0.44 -8.55
CA PRO A 25 16.58 1.79 -7.98
C PRO A 25 16.00 1.75 -6.56
N GLU A 26 16.58 2.54 -5.66
CA GLU A 26 16.01 2.79 -4.33
C GLU A 26 14.53 3.14 -4.45
N GLU A 27 14.14 3.62 -5.63
CA GLU A 27 12.77 3.95 -5.98
C GLU A 27 11.79 2.79 -5.83
N GLN A 28 12.27 1.55 -5.98
CA GLN A 28 11.45 0.36 -5.80
C GLN A 28 11.34 -0.08 -4.35
N THR A 29 12.25 0.38 -3.51
CA THR A 29 12.28 0.00 -2.11
C THR A 29 11.04 0.53 -1.39
N ILE A 30 10.40 -0.34 -0.60
CA ILE A 30 9.25 0.05 0.21
C ILE A 30 9.72 0.20 1.64
N PHE A 31 9.58 1.41 2.17
CA PHE A 31 9.96 1.72 3.55
C PHE A 31 8.77 1.55 4.48
N GLU A 32 9.02 1.24 5.73
CA GLU A 32 7.99 1.22 6.77
C GLU A 32 8.01 2.49 7.59
N VAL A 33 9.19 3.05 7.83
CA VAL A 33 9.35 4.30 8.57
C VAL A 33 10.34 5.19 7.83
N VAL A 34 9.98 6.44 7.63
CA VAL A 34 10.81 7.43 6.95
C VAL A 34 10.78 8.74 7.74
N GLU A 35 11.66 9.67 7.37
CA GLU A 35 11.78 10.95 8.06
C GLU A 35 10.47 11.74 8.07
N ASN A 36 9.81 11.79 6.90
CA ASN A 36 8.49 12.39 6.79
C ASN A 36 7.53 11.34 6.24
N MET A 37 6.63 10.87 7.09
CA MET A 37 5.64 9.85 6.70
C MET A 37 4.67 10.41 5.68
N PRO A 38 4.09 9.55 4.81
CA PRO A 38 3.04 10.00 3.89
C PRO A 38 1.85 10.55 4.64
N ASP A 39 1.15 11.49 4.01
CA ASP A 39 0.02 12.14 4.64
C ASP A 39 -1.13 12.31 3.65
N PHE A 40 -2.34 12.13 4.14
CA PHE A 40 -3.55 12.38 3.36
C PHE A 40 -3.70 13.89 3.16
N PRO A 41 -4.21 14.36 1.99
CA PRO A 41 -4.43 15.80 1.79
C PRO A 41 -5.31 16.38 2.91
N GLY A 42 -4.76 17.34 3.65
CA GLY A 42 -5.43 17.92 4.80
C GLY A 42 -5.15 17.23 6.13
N GLY A 43 -4.35 16.16 6.14
CA GLY A 43 -3.90 15.50 7.36
C GLY A 43 -4.82 14.37 7.82
N GLN A 44 -4.52 13.84 9.00
CA GLN A 44 -5.21 12.67 9.54
C GLN A 44 -6.70 12.93 9.78
N ALA A 45 -7.06 14.11 10.25
CA ALA A 45 -8.46 14.47 10.47
C ALA A 45 -9.26 14.44 9.15
N ALA A 46 -8.64 14.94 8.07
CA ALA A 46 -9.26 14.91 6.75
C ALA A 46 -9.41 13.47 6.23
N LEU A 47 -8.43 12.61 6.53
CA LEU A 47 -8.52 11.19 6.18
C LEU A 47 -9.72 10.53 6.87
N MET A 48 -9.89 10.77 8.16
CA MET A 48 -11.00 10.20 8.91
C MET A 48 -12.35 10.70 8.39
N GLN A 49 -12.44 11.99 8.04
CA GLN A 49 -13.64 12.56 7.44
C GLN A 49 -13.92 11.95 6.06
N TYR A 50 -12.89 11.77 5.25
CA TYR A 50 -13.05 11.16 3.94
C TYR A 50 -13.60 9.75 4.04
N LEU A 51 -13.04 8.93 4.91
CA LEU A 51 -13.50 7.57 5.13
C LEU A 51 -14.94 7.55 5.62
N ALA A 52 -15.25 8.36 6.63
CA ALA A 52 -16.62 8.42 7.18
C ALA A 52 -17.65 8.86 6.15
N LYS A 53 -17.27 9.78 5.26
CA LYS A 53 -18.18 10.30 4.24
C LYS A 53 -18.40 9.31 3.09
N ASN A 54 -17.35 8.58 2.70
CA ASN A 54 -17.39 7.77 1.49
C ASN A 54 -17.64 6.29 1.73
N ILE A 55 -17.58 5.85 2.96
CA ILE A 55 -17.84 4.46 3.31
C ILE A 55 -19.33 4.17 3.17
N LYS A 56 -19.64 3.01 2.60
CA LYS A 56 -21.02 2.54 2.46
C LYS A 56 -21.16 1.27 3.26
N TYR A 57 -21.99 1.33 4.29
CA TYR A 57 -22.20 0.17 5.15
C TYR A 57 -22.92 -0.91 4.36
N PRO A 58 -22.33 -2.11 4.18
CA PRO A 58 -23.01 -3.18 3.43
C PRO A 58 -24.32 -3.59 4.09
N THR A 59 -25.38 -3.73 3.30
CA THR A 59 -26.71 -4.03 3.80
C THR A 59 -26.74 -5.32 4.63
N ILE A 60 -26.06 -6.37 4.14
CA ILE A 60 -26.01 -7.65 4.86
C ILE A 60 -25.37 -7.48 6.23
N ALA A 61 -24.27 -6.72 6.31
CA ALA A 61 -23.61 -6.46 7.58
C ALA A 61 -24.49 -5.65 8.53
N GLN A 62 -25.24 -4.68 7.99
CA GLN A 62 -26.21 -3.91 8.80
C GLN A 62 -27.28 -4.82 9.38
N GLU A 63 -27.86 -5.68 8.54
CA GLU A 63 -28.92 -6.60 8.96
C GLU A 63 -28.44 -7.58 10.03
N ASN A 64 -27.18 -7.98 9.95
CA ASN A 64 -26.60 -8.91 10.91
C ASN A 64 -26.00 -8.20 12.14
N GLY A 65 -26.04 -6.87 12.17
CA GLY A 65 -25.44 -6.10 13.26
C GLY A 65 -23.93 -6.21 13.33
N THR A 66 -23.28 -6.50 12.21
CA THR A 66 -21.84 -6.70 12.17
C THR A 66 -21.10 -5.37 12.22
N GLN A 67 -20.25 -5.22 13.21
CA GLN A 67 -19.44 -4.02 13.42
C GLN A 67 -17.99 -4.40 13.64
N GLY A 68 -17.10 -3.46 13.49
CA GLY A 68 -15.70 -3.67 13.80
C GLY A 68 -14.80 -2.79 12.99
N ARG A 69 -13.51 -3.00 13.20
CA ARG A 69 -12.46 -2.20 12.59
C ARG A 69 -11.65 -3.11 11.67
N VAL A 70 -11.71 -2.82 10.37
CA VAL A 70 -10.91 -3.51 9.37
C VAL A 70 -9.60 -2.75 9.21
N ILE A 71 -8.48 -3.45 9.38
CA ILE A 71 -7.17 -2.83 9.21
C ILE A 71 -6.70 -3.10 7.79
N VAL A 72 -6.46 -2.03 7.03
CA VAL A 72 -6.02 -2.09 5.64
C VAL A 72 -4.61 -1.54 5.54
N GLN A 73 -3.75 -2.27 4.85
CA GLN A 73 -2.38 -1.85 4.57
C GLN A 73 -2.24 -1.59 3.08
N PHE A 74 -1.55 -0.53 2.72
CA PHE A 74 -1.30 -0.19 1.33
C PHE A 74 0.06 0.49 1.21
N VAL A 75 0.48 0.71 -0.03
CA VAL A 75 1.73 1.42 -0.32
C VAL A 75 1.37 2.79 -0.91
N VAL A 76 1.95 3.83 -0.35
CA VAL A 76 1.90 5.17 -0.94
C VAL A 76 3.13 5.32 -1.82
N ASN A 77 2.91 5.42 -3.13
CA ASN A 77 3.98 5.55 -4.11
C ASN A 77 4.65 6.91 -4.04
N ARG A 78 5.75 7.04 -4.76
CA ARG A 78 6.51 8.29 -4.85
C ARG A 78 5.68 9.45 -5.40
N ASP A 79 4.70 9.16 -6.23
CA ASP A 79 3.77 10.16 -6.78
C ASP A 79 2.53 10.37 -5.91
N GLY A 80 2.44 9.67 -4.78
CA GLY A 80 1.30 9.76 -3.87
C GLY A 80 0.17 8.79 -4.16
N SER A 81 0.24 8.03 -5.25
CA SER A 81 -0.81 7.06 -5.58
C SER A 81 -0.81 5.89 -4.61
N ILE A 82 -1.99 5.32 -4.39
CA ILE A 82 -2.19 4.20 -3.48
C ILE A 82 -2.20 2.90 -4.29
N VAL A 83 -1.38 1.95 -3.88
CA VAL A 83 -1.30 0.64 -4.52
C VAL A 83 -1.21 -0.47 -3.49
N ASP A 84 -1.43 -1.70 -3.94
CA ASP A 84 -1.25 -2.92 -3.13
C ASP A 84 -2.05 -2.91 -1.82
N ALA A 85 -3.27 -2.39 -1.86
CA ALA A 85 -4.14 -2.40 -0.70
C ALA A 85 -4.57 -3.82 -0.37
N LYS A 86 -4.43 -4.18 0.90
CA LYS A 86 -4.86 -5.49 1.39
C LYS A 86 -5.34 -5.39 2.83
N VAL A 87 -6.25 -6.27 3.19
CA VAL A 87 -6.73 -6.38 4.56
C VAL A 87 -5.72 -7.18 5.37
N VAL A 88 -5.19 -6.59 6.43
CA VAL A 88 -4.25 -7.27 7.32
C VAL A 88 -4.94 -7.69 8.62
N ARG A 89 -6.10 -7.15 8.91
CA ARG A 89 -6.95 -7.62 10.01
C ARG A 89 -8.41 -7.57 9.57
N SER A 90 -8.98 -8.76 9.39
CA SER A 90 -10.34 -8.93 8.89
C SER A 90 -11.36 -8.87 10.02
N VAL A 91 -12.56 -8.43 9.70
CA VAL A 91 -13.72 -8.52 10.58
C VAL A 91 -14.75 -9.46 9.95
N ASP A 92 -15.08 -9.21 8.68
CA ASP A 92 -16.17 -9.87 7.98
C ASP A 92 -15.95 -9.66 6.48
N PRO A 93 -16.27 -10.64 5.61
CA PRO A 93 -16.01 -10.50 4.17
C PRO A 93 -16.63 -9.26 3.54
N TYR A 94 -17.83 -8.89 3.96
CA TYR A 94 -18.53 -7.73 3.40
C TYR A 94 -17.89 -6.43 3.84
N LEU A 95 -17.54 -6.33 5.12
CA LEU A 95 -16.84 -5.16 5.64
C LEU A 95 -15.45 -5.03 5.05
N ASP A 96 -14.73 -6.15 4.90
CA ASP A 96 -13.39 -6.16 4.31
C ASP A 96 -13.42 -5.64 2.87
N LYS A 97 -14.38 -6.10 2.09
CA LYS A 97 -14.52 -5.67 0.69
C LYS A 97 -14.81 -4.18 0.59
N GLU A 98 -15.68 -3.66 1.45
CA GLU A 98 -16.00 -2.23 1.46
C GLU A 98 -14.81 -1.39 1.92
N ALA A 99 -14.06 -1.87 2.90
CA ALA A 99 -12.86 -1.19 3.36
C ALA A 99 -11.83 -1.04 2.22
N LEU A 100 -11.61 -2.12 1.47
CA LEU A 100 -10.71 -2.08 0.31
C LEU A 100 -11.24 -1.13 -0.77
N ARG A 101 -12.54 -1.14 -1.02
CA ARG A 101 -13.15 -0.27 -2.01
C ARG A 101 -12.90 1.20 -1.67
N VAL A 102 -13.18 1.61 -0.45
CA VAL A 102 -13.06 3.02 -0.06
C VAL A 102 -11.59 3.45 -0.05
N ILE A 103 -10.67 2.60 0.39
CA ILE A 103 -9.24 2.90 0.34
C ILE A 103 -8.78 3.13 -1.10
N ASN A 104 -9.25 2.32 -2.03
CA ASN A 104 -8.87 2.42 -3.44
C ASN A 104 -9.47 3.63 -4.16
N THR A 105 -10.44 4.33 -3.55
CA THR A 105 -11.02 5.55 -4.11
C THR A 105 -10.31 6.83 -3.64
N MET A 106 -9.39 6.72 -2.71
CA MET A 106 -8.72 7.89 -2.15
C MET A 106 -7.93 8.68 -3.20
N PRO A 107 -7.87 10.01 -3.06
CA PRO A 107 -7.03 10.83 -3.91
C PRO A 107 -5.55 10.56 -3.63
N LYS A 108 -4.68 11.15 -4.42
CA LYS A 108 -3.23 11.04 -4.17
C LYS A 108 -2.88 11.64 -2.83
N TRP A 109 -2.00 10.96 -2.14
CA TRP A 109 -1.45 11.41 -0.86
C TRP A 109 -0.19 12.24 -1.09
N LYS A 110 0.20 12.99 -0.08
CA LYS A 110 1.54 13.54 -0.02
C LYS A 110 2.48 12.38 0.25
N PRO A 111 3.47 12.12 -0.63
CA PRO A 111 4.33 10.95 -0.45
C PRO A 111 5.25 11.09 0.76
N GLY A 112 5.71 9.96 1.28
CA GLY A 112 6.73 9.94 2.29
C GLY A 112 8.04 10.47 1.72
N MET A 113 8.86 11.08 2.57
CA MET A 113 10.12 11.68 2.17
C MET A 113 11.26 11.11 2.99
N GLN A 114 12.37 10.82 2.31
CA GLN A 114 13.60 10.35 2.93
C GLN A 114 14.75 11.03 2.22
N ARG A 115 15.60 11.70 2.98
CA ARG A 115 16.75 12.44 2.44
C ARG A 115 16.36 13.41 1.32
N GLY A 116 15.24 14.12 1.51
CA GLY A 116 14.75 15.09 0.53
C GLY A 116 14.13 14.51 -0.72
N LYS A 117 13.92 13.19 -0.79
CA LYS A 117 13.35 12.51 -1.96
C LYS A 117 12.07 11.80 -1.59
N PRO A 118 11.07 11.81 -2.51
CA PRO A 118 9.89 10.99 -2.29
C PRO A 118 10.22 9.50 -2.40
N VAL A 119 9.67 8.72 -1.51
CA VAL A 119 9.91 7.28 -1.44
C VAL A 119 8.59 6.54 -1.29
N ARG A 120 8.61 5.24 -1.59
CA ARG A 120 7.46 4.36 -1.40
C ARG A 120 7.38 3.95 0.06
N VAL A 121 6.21 4.11 0.68
CA VAL A 121 6.04 3.81 2.10
C VAL A 121 4.80 2.94 2.30
N LYS A 122 4.95 1.91 3.10
CA LYS A 122 3.87 1.05 3.55
C LYS A 122 3.13 1.78 4.68
N PHE A 123 1.83 1.89 4.54
CA PHE A 123 0.99 2.60 5.50
C PHE A 123 -0.22 1.76 5.88
N THR A 124 -0.67 1.87 7.11
CA THR A 124 -1.77 1.08 7.64
C THR A 124 -2.84 2.00 8.21
N VAL A 125 -4.10 1.73 7.83
CA VAL A 125 -5.23 2.58 8.24
C VAL A 125 -6.35 1.70 8.78
N PRO A 126 -6.92 2.03 9.94
CA PRO A 126 -8.13 1.36 10.42
C PRO A 126 -9.36 1.97 9.75
N VAL A 127 -10.22 1.11 9.22
CA VAL A 127 -11.51 1.51 8.66
C VAL A 127 -12.59 1.05 9.62
N MET A 128 -13.25 2.01 10.25
CA MET A 128 -14.20 1.73 11.32
C MET A 128 -15.62 1.57 10.78
N PHE A 129 -16.26 0.46 11.14
CA PHE A 129 -17.67 0.20 10.84
C PHE A 129 -18.44 0.16 12.14
N ARG A 130 -19.27 1.14 12.33
CA ARG A 130 -20.07 1.29 13.56
C ARG A 130 -21.52 1.58 13.20
N LEU A 131 -22.42 0.82 13.78
CA LEU A 131 -23.86 1.04 13.64
C LEU A 131 -24.32 2.07 14.67
N GLN A 132 -25.23 2.91 14.25
CA GLN A 132 -25.82 3.92 15.15
C GLN A 132 -27.17 3.47 15.67
#